data_5be293b5cfd047431a9e243991fdea9c
#
_entry.id   5be293b5cfd047431a9e243991fdea9c
#
_cell.length_a   1.000
_cell.length_b   1.000
_cell.length_c   1.000
_cell.angle_alpha   90.00
_cell.angle_beta   90.00
_cell.angle_gamma   90.00
#
_symmetry.space_group_name_H-M   'P 1'
#
loop_
_entity.id
_entity.type
_entity.pdbx_description
1 polymer ?
#
loop_
_entity_poly.entity_id
_entity_poly.type
_entity_poly.pdbx_seq_one_letter_code
_entity_poly.pdbx_strand_id
1 'polypeptide(L)'
;LLLVLLPFAFLTALDVLSWRDRGPLRWTVRRGLSIAGVSAAALALFATYGLRPYCLTEYRSFPNQPSRDARLGVSLSLLCSWYHSQPAPSVTYSEGRLRQTLADMEAALERQKTAEAVPHIIFVMNESFTDITQLPGLDFSADPLPNLHRLQGENTTYGRFYTITCGGGTGQVELETFTGVSLEELGGIATALEPELYDAMPSYVRVLKENGYRTISFHGHTAELYNRDRNYPHLGFDQVLFQDAFAEGATYAGGYFDDDSSANAI
;
A
#
# COMPACT_ATOMS: atom_id res chain seq x y z
N LEU A 1 25.63 -15.94 6.21
CA LEU A 1 26.20 -17.24 5.87
C LEU A 1 26.77 -17.94 7.12
N LEU A 2 27.59 -17.28 7.92
CA LEU A 2 28.17 -17.82 9.15
C LEU A 2 27.10 -18.26 10.17
N LEU A 3 26.01 -17.49 10.38
CA LEU A 3 24.91 -17.81 11.27
C LEU A 3 24.11 -19.06 10.87
N VAL A 4 24.17 -19.45 9.59
CA VAL A 4 23.52 -20.65 9.08
C VAL A 4 24.49 -21.85 9.13
N LEU A 5 25.75 -21.62 8.80
CA LEU A 5 26.77 -22.67 8.75
C LEU A 5 27.22 -23.15 10.13
N LEU A 6 27.27 -22.28 11.16
CA LEU A 6 27.68 -22.66 12.51
C LEU A 6 26.76 -23.67 13.19
N PRO A 7 25.42 -23.49 13.20
CA PRO A 7 24.51 -24.52 13.72
C PRO A 7 24.59 -25.83 12.94
N PHE A 8 24.79 -25.78 11.62
CA PHE A 8 24.97 -26.95 10.77
C PHE A 8 26.25 -27.72 11.13
N ALA A 9 27.37 -27.02 11.26
CA ALA A 9 28.63 -27.60 11.68
C ALA A 9 28.58 -28.18 13.09
N PHE A 10 27.89 -27.48 14.03
CA PHE A 10 27.72 -27.95 15.41
C PHE A 10 26.87 -29.22 15.49
N LEU A 11 25.76 -29.31 14.79
CA LEU A 11 24.90 -30.48 14.76
C LEU A 11 25.54 -31.69 14.06
N THR A 12 26.30 -31.47 12.98
CA THR A 12 27.09 -32.49 12.34
C THR A 12 28.24 -32.98 13.25
N ALA A 13 28.88 -32.09 13.99
CA ALA A 13 29.90 -32.45 14.98
C ALA A 13 29.31 -33.29 16.13
N LEU A 14 28.13 -32.92 16.65
CA LEU A 14 27.42 -33.70 17.67
C LEU A 14 27.05 -35.10 17.17
N ASP A 15 26.63 -35.22 15.91
CA ASP A 15 26.29 -36.51 15.30
C ASP A 15 27.52 -37.40 15.12
N VAL A 16 28.66 -36.84 14.76
CA VAL A 16 29.96 -37.50 14.67
C VAL A 16 30.49 -37.94 16.05
N LEU A 17 30.32 -37.10 17.09
CA LEU A 17 30.74 -37.41 18.45
C LEU A 17 29.88 -38.51 19.11
N SER A 18 28.61 -38.64 18.72
CA SER A 18 27.70 -39.69 19.19
C SER A 18 27.97 -41.07 18.55
N TRP A 19 29.00 -41.17 17.77
CA TRP A 19 29.28 -42.26 16.83
C TRP A 19 29.69 -43.62 17.44
N ARG A 20 29.95 -43.62 18.72
CA ARG A 20 30.76 -44.72 19.33
C ARG A 20 30.04 -46.04 19.59
N ASP A 21 28.71 -46.15 19.54
CA ASP A 21 28.02 -47.32 20.14
C ASP A 21 26.84 -47.96 19.38
N ARG A 22 26.68 -47.87 18.04
CA ARG A 22 25.45 -48.37 17.39
C ARG A 22 25.65 -49.06 16.04
N GLY A 23 24.98 -50.20 15.87
CA GLY A 23 25.05 -51.09 14.70
C GLY A 23 24.64 -50.43 13.36
N PRO A 24 25.09 -51.03 12.20
CA PRO A 24 25.22 -50.32 10.92
C PRO A 24 23.88 -49.87 10.24
N LEU A 25 22.81 -50.64 10.35
CA LEU A 25 21.56 -50.34 9.61
C LEU A 25 20.69 -49.29 10.30
N ARG A 26 20.56 -49.34 11.61
CA ARG A 26 19.84 -48.32 12.40
C ARG A 26 20.56 -47.00 12.38
N TRP A 27 21.86 -47.03 12.22
CA TRP A 27 22.71 -45.83 12.13
C TRP A 27 22.48 -45.04 10.83
N THR A 28 22.36 -45.70 9.66
CA THR A 28 22.12 -45.02 8.38
C THR A 28 20.76 -44.31 8.32
N VAL A 29 19.69 -44.94 8.84
CA VAL A 29 18.36 -44.34 8.88
C VAL A 29 18.35 -43.13 9.83
N ARG A 30 18.92 -43.27 11.03
CA ARG A 30 19.00 -42.15 11.99
C ARG A 30 19.80 -40.98 11.45
N ARG A 31 20.93 -41.24 10.81
CA ARG A 31 21.76 -40.22 10.19
C ARG A 31 21.04 -39.52 9.05
N GLY A 32 20.31 -40.23 8.21
CA GLY A 32 19.47 -39.66 7.17
C GLY A 32 18.42 -38.74 7.74
N LEU A 33 17.72 -39.11 8.82
CA LEU A 33 16.72 -38.29 9.51
C LEU A 33 17.34 -37.04 10.16
N SER A 34 18.51 -37.17 10.78
CA SER A 34 19.21 -36.00 11.40
C SER A 34 19.66 -35.02 10.34
N ILE A 35 20.24 -35.48 9.22
CA ILE A 35 20.64 -34.63 8.10
C ILE A 35 19.41 -33.90 7.50
N ALA A 36 18.33 -34.63 7.27
CA ALA A 36 17.09 -34.07 6.74
C ALA A 36 16.51 -33.02 7.68
N GLY A 37 16.47 -33.28 8.99
CA GLY A 37 16.00 -32.32 10.00
C GLY A 37 16.87 -31.06 10.08
N VAL A 38 18.19 -31.19 10.09
CA VAL A 38 19.12 -30.06 10.09
C VAL A 38 19.00 -29.24 8.79
N SER A 39 18.89 -29.90 7.65
CA SER A 39 18.72 -29.23 6.37
C SER A 39 17.39 -28.47 6.32
N ALA A 40 16.31 -29.05 6.82
CA ALA A 40 15.02 -28.38 6.92
C ALA A 40 15.06 -27.17 7.85
N ALA A 41 15.71 -27.30 9.01
CA ALA A 41 15.89 -26.18 9.94
C ALA A 41 16.75 -25.05 9.35
N ALA A 42 17.84 -25.40 8.65
CA ALA A 42 18.70 -24.44 7.98
C ALA A 42 17.97 -23.71 6.84
N LEU A 43 17.17 -24.42 6.06
CA LEU A 43 16.31 -23.85 5.03
C LEU A 43 15.26 -22.92 5.62
N ALA A 44 14.61 -23.30 6.72
CA ALA A 44 13.64 -22.47 7.41
C ALA A 44 14.28 -21.18 7.96
N LEU A 45 15.45 -21.27 8.57
CA LEU A 45 16.21 -20.10 9.04
C LEU A 45 16.66 -19.21 7.89
N PHE A 46 17.13 -19.78 6.80
CA PHE A 46 17.49 -19.01 5.61
C PHE A 46 16.28 -18.33 4.99
N ALA A 47 15.13 -19.02 4.90
CA ALA A 47 13.90 -18.42 4.39
C ALA A 47 13.43 -17.23 5.26
N THR A 48 13.48 -17.39 6.60
CA THR A 48 12.98 -16.35 7.52
C THR A 48 13.96 -15.16 7.67
N TYR A 49 15.23 -15.43 7.85
CA TYR A 49 16.21 -14.39 8.20
C TYR A 49 17.09 -13.92 7.05
N GLY A 50 17.24 -14.72 6.00
CA GLY A 50 18.04 -14.37 4.83
C GLY A 50 17.20 -13.93 3.65
N LEU A 51 16.26 -14.77 3.24
CA LEU A 51 15.50 -14.58 2.01
C LEU A 51 14.40 -13.52 2.18
N ARG A 52 13.73 -13.47 3.32
CA ARG A 52 12.66 -12.50 3.58
C ARG A 52 13.14 -11.05 3.48
N PRO A 53 14.21 -10.59 4.17
CA PRO A 53 14.69 -9.22 4.03
C PRO A 53 15.10 -8.89 2.59
N TYR A 54 15.74 -9.83 1.90
CA TYR A 54 16.08 -9.68 0.49
C TYR A 54 14.83 -9.49 -0.37
N CYS A 55 13.82 -10.35 -0.23
CA CYS A 55 12.58 -10.25 -0.99
C CYS A 55 11.84 -8.93 -0.72
N LEU A 56 11.79 -8.45 0.52
CA LEU A 56 11.15 -7.18 0.84
C LEU A 56 11.91 -5.99 0.22
N THR A 57 13.24 -6.04 0.20
CA THR A 57 14.06 -5.00 -0.44
C THR A 57 13.85 -5.00 -1.96
N GLU A 58 13.88 -6.15 -2.61
CA GLU A 58 13.65 -6.27 -4.05
C GLU A 58 12.19 -5.89 -4.42
N TYR A 59 11.23 -6.21 -3.57
CA TYR A 59 9.84 -5.80 -3.79
C TYR A 59 9.70 -4.27 -3.77
N ARG A 60 10.34 -3.58 -2.84
CA ARG A 60 10.33 -2.11 -2.75
C ARG A 60 11.08 -1.47 -3.93
N SER A 61 12.18 -2.08 -4.38
CA SER A 61 12.98 -1.58 -5.51
C SER A 61 12.30 -1.76 -6.86
N PHE A 62 11.48 -2.81 -7.00
CA PHE A 62 10.77 -3.16 -8.23
C PHE A 62 9.30 -3.48 -7.90
N PRO A 63 8.47 -2.46 -7.66
CA PRO A 63 7.11 -2.66 -7.17
C PRO A 63 6.17 -3.31 -8.18
N ASN A 64 6.42 -3.16 -9.48
CA ASN A 64 5.61 -3.83 -10.49
C ASN A 64 6.08 -5.26 -10.78
N GLN A 65 5.12 -6.17 -10.97
CA GLN A 65 5.36 -7.59 -11.20
C GLN A 65 6.27 -7.86 -12.41
N PRO A 66 6.04 -7.27 -13.61
CA PRO A 66 6.89 -7.55 -14.78
C PRO A 66 8.36 -7.22 -14.56
N SER A 67 8.68 -6.12 -13.89
CA SER A 67 10.07 -5.75 -13.59
C SER A 67 10.73 -6.72 -12.61
N ARG A 68 9.99 -7.20 -11.61
CA ARG A 68 10.48 -8.24 -10.70
C ARG A 68 10.70 -9.56 -11.40
N ASP A 69 9.78 -9.97 -12.26
CA ASP A 69 9.88 -11.23 -13.03
C ASP A 69 11.08 -11.21 -13.96
N ALA A 70 11.32 -10.09 -14.63
CA ALA A 70 12.48 -9.92 -15.50
C ALA A 70 13.82 -9.98 -14.73
N ARG A 71 13.86 -9.46 -13.49
CA ARG A 71 15.09 -9.43 -12.67
C ARG A 71 15.34 -10.72 -11.90
N LEU A 72 14.30 -11.26 -11.26
CA LEU A 72 14.42 -12.35 -10.28
C LEU A 72 14.00 -13.71 -10.85
N GLY A 73 13.31 -13.70 -11.98
CA GLY A 73 12.55 -14.85 -12.46
C GLY A 73 11.21 -15.01 -11.70
N VAL A 74 10.26 -15.64 -12.33
CA VAL A 74 8.87 -15.76 -11.85
C VAL A 74 8.76 -16.35 -10.43
N SER A 75 9.49 -17.43 -10.15
CA SER A 75 9.40 -18.12 -8.86
C SER A 75 9.84 -17.25 -7.68
N LEU A 76 10.97 -16.54 -7.81
CA LEU A 76 11.48 -15.69 -6.74
C LEU A 76 10.66 -14.41 -6.62
N SER A 77 10.18 -13.86 -7.73
CA SER A 77 9.26 -12.72 -7.75
C SER A 77 7.93 -13.04 -7.03
N LEU A 78 7.35 -14.21 -7.27
CA LEU A 78 6.17 -14.68 -6.53
C LEU A 78 6.44 -14.83 -5.04
N LEU A 79 7.60 -15.37 -4.67
CA LEU A 79 8.00 -15.48 -3.27
C LEU A 79 8.17 -14.11 -2.61
N CYS A 80 8.75 -13.14 -3.31
CA CYS A 80 8.84 -11.76 -2.83
C CYS A 80 7.46 -11.14 -2.62
N SER A 81 6.52 -11.36 -3.55
CA SER A 81 5.14 -10.92 -3.44
C SER A 81 4.44 -11.58 -2.24
N TRP A 82 4.67 -12.88 -2.04
CA TRP A 82 4.14 -13.59 -0.88
C TRP A 82 4.68 -13.05 0.46
N TYR A 83 5.98 -12.77 0.56
CA TYR A 83 6.55 -12.16 1.77
C TYR A 83 5.98 -10.75 2.02
N HIS A 84 5.78 -9.98 0.96
CA HIS A 84 5.20 -8.64 1.08
C HIS A 84 3.72 -8.69 1.50
N SER A 85 2.96 -9.70 1.08
CA SER A 85 1.56 -9.87 1.45
C SER A 85 1.35 -10.36 2.89
N GLN A 86 2.42 -10.73 3.60
CA GLN A 86 2.28 -11.11 5.01
C GLN A 86 2.08 -9.85 5.86
N PRO A 87 1.17 -9.90 6.86
CA PRO A 87 0.98 -8.78 7.77
C PRO A 87 2.32 -8.33 8.36
N ALA A 88 2.53 -7.03 8.44
CA ALA A 88 3.66 -6.49 9.17
C ALA A 88 3.62 -7.00 10.63
N PRO A 89 4.77 -7.29 11.25
CA PRO A 89 4.78 -7.62 12.66
C PRO A 89 4.11 -6.48 13.43
N SER A 90 3.16 -6.81 14.29
CA SER A 90 2.40 -5.82 15.06
C SER A 90 3.35 -4.80 15.69
N VAL A 91 3.24 -3.56 15.29
CA VAL A 91 3.95 -2.45 15.91
C VAL A 91 3.51 -2.42 17.37
N THR A 92 4.46 -2.35 18.29
CA THR A 92 4.15 -2.22 19.71
C THR A 92 3.41 -0.91 19.92
N TYR A 93 2.11 -1.02 20.08
CA TYR A 93 1.21 0.11 20.26
C TYR A 93 1.47 0.75 21.63
N SER A 94 1.74 2.05 21.66
CA SER A 94 1.87 2.82 22.88
C SER A 94 0.64 3.70 23.06
N GLU A 95 -0.26 3.31 23.96
CA GLU A 95 -1.45 4.09 24.29
C GLU A 95 -1.11 5.53 24.72
N GLY A 96 -0.03 5.70 25.48
CA GLY A 96 0.43 7.02 25.90
C GLY A 96 0.84 7.92 24.72
N ARG A 97 1.51 7.35 23.72
CA ARG A 97 1.89 8.07 22.51
C ARG A 97 0.67 8.49 21.68
N LEU A 98 -0.31 7.61 21.55
CA LEU A 98 -1.53 7.92 20.85
C LEU A 98 -2.30 9.06 21.53
N ARG A 99 -2.50 8.98 22.83
CA ARG A 99 -3.16 10.04 23.63
C ARG A 99 -2.47 11.38 23.47
N GLN A 100 -1.15 11.40 23.48
CA GLN A 100 -0.38 12.62 23.25
C GLN A 100 -0.60 13.16 21.84
N THR A 101 -0.52 12.31 20.81
CA THR A 101 -0.75 12.70 19.41
C THR A 101 -2.16 13.26 19.23
N LEU A 102 -3.17 12.60 19.79
CA LEU A 102 -4.56 13.09 19.72
C LEU A 102 -4.71 14.45 20.41
N ALA A 103 -4.13 14.63 21.59
CA ALA A 103 -4.15 15.92 22.29
C ALA A 103 -3.46 17.06 21.48
N ASP A 104 -2.33 16.75 20.86
CA ASP A 104 -1.60 17.70 19.99
C ASP A 104 -2.43 18.07 18.75
N MET A 105 -3.13 17.10 18.16
CA MET A 105 -4.05 17.33 17.03
C MET A 105 -5.26 18.15 17.43
N GLU A 106 -5.90 17.86 18.55
CA GLU A 106 -7.03 18.63 19.10
C GLU A 106 -6.61 20.09 19.37
N ALA A 107 -5.46 20.30 19.99
CA ALA A 107 -4.92 21.63 20.22
C ALA A 107 -4.58 22.40 18.93
N ALA A 108 -4.22 21.69 17.85
CA ALA A 108 -4.01 22.29 16.54
C ALA A 108 -5.34 22.67 15.87
N LEU A 109 -6.34 21.82 15.97
CA LEU A 109 -7.68 22.07 15.44
C LEU A 109 -8.39 23.25 16.13
N GLU A 110 -8.29 23.35 17.46
CA GLU A 110 -8.85 24.49 18.21
C GLU A 110 -8.26 25.84 17.76
N ARG A 111 -6.99 25.85 17.37
CA ARG A 111 -6.33 27.06 16.82
C ARG A 111 -6.83 27.46 15.43
N GLN A 112 -7.45 26.53 14.70
CA GLN A 112 -7.95 26.76 13.33
C GLN A 112 -9.45 27.01 13.24
N LYS A 113 -10.19 26.96 14.35
CA LYS A 113 -11.63 27.24 14.40
C LYS A 113 -11.92 28.73 14.19
N THR A 114 -11.96 29.16 12.93
CA THR A 114 -12.29 30.55 12.56
C THR A 114 -13.39 30.68 11.52
N ALA A 115 -13.96 29.57 11.03
CA ALA A 115 -14.96 29.62 9.95
C ALA A 115 -16.39 29.59 10.51
N GLU A 116 -17.14 30.70 10.31
CA GLU A 116 -18.59 30.78 10.60
C GLU A 116 -19.46 30.06 9.55
N ALA A 117 -18.90 29.69 8.39
CA ALA A 117 -19.61 29.01 7.30
C ALA A 117 -19.04 27.63 7.03
N VAL A 118 -19.93 26.69 6.75
CA VAL A 118 -19.56 25.35 6.30
C VAL A 118 -19.27 25.39 4.79
N PRO A 119 -18.01 25.33 4.35
CA PRO A 119 -17.67 25.41 2.93
C PRO A 119 -18.06 24.13 2.18
N HIS A 120 -18.29 24.25 0.88
CA HIS A 120 -18.25 23.08 0.01
C HIS A 120 -16.81 22.56 -0.08
N ILE A 121 -16.63 21.25 0.01
CA ILE A 121 -15.34 20.59 -0.10
C ILE A 121 -15.34 19.76 -1.37
N ILE A 122 -14.45 20.11 -2.29
CA ILE A 122 -14.21 19.34 -3.53
C ILE A 122 -12.84 18.71 -3.39
N PHE A 123 -12.82 17.37 -3.34
CA PHE A 123 -11.61 16.58 -3.29
C PHE A 123 -11.36 15.94 -4.65
N VAL A 124 -10.25 16.30 -5.30
CA VAL A 124 -9.86 15.76 -6.60
C VAL A 124 -8.60 14.92 -6.43
N MET A 125 -8.72 13.62 -6.63
CA MET A 125 -7.58 12.72 -6.69
C MET A 125 -7.14 12.57 -8.15
N ASN A 126 -6.14 13.34 -8.54
CA ASN A 126 -5.57 13.32 -9.88
C ASN A 126 -4.38 12.35 -9.93
N GLU A 127 -4.68 11.07 -10.05
CA GLU A 127 -3.69 9.99 -10.05
C GLU A 127 -2.87 9.96 -11.35
N SER A 128 -1.67 9.39 -11.25
CA SER A 128 -0.70 9.36 -12.36
C SER A 128 -0.33 10.74 -12.90
N PHE A 129 -0.69 11.79 -12.17
CA PHE A 129 -0.34 13.17 -12.49
C PHE A 129 1.01 13.55 -11.85
N THR A 130 1.86 14.20 -12.62
CA THR A 130 3.09 14.78 -12.12
C THR A 130 3.36 16.11 -12.78
N ASP A 131 3.94 17.03 -12.04
CA ASP A 131 4.48 18.25 -12.61
C ASP A 131 5.76 17.93 -13.38
N ILE A 132 5.62 17.79 -14.71
CA ILE A 132 6.71 17.42 -15.60
C ILE A 132 7.80 18.51 -15.66
N THR A 133 7.51 19.74 -15.23
CA THR A 133 8.53 20.81 -15.15
C THR A 133 9.56 20.57 -14.06
N GLN A 134 9.23 19.70 -13.07
CA GLN A 134 10.15 19.29 -12.01
C GLN A 134 11.13 18.19 -12.45
N LEU A 135 10.97 17.62 -13.65
CA LEU A 135 11.85 16.55 -14.13
C LEU A 135 13.14 17.16 -14.72
N PRO A 136 14.32 16.69 -14.31
CA PRO A 136 15.57 17.21 -14.80
C PRO A 136 15.78 16.86 -16.29
N GLY A 137 16.34 17.79 -17.06
CA GLY A 137 16.68 17.56 -18.47
C GLY A 137 15.52 17.73 -19.45
N LEU A 138 14.38 18.28 -19.03
CA LEU A 138 13.29 18.67 -19.89
C LEU A 138 13.20 20.19 -19.96
N ASP A 139 13.21 20.73 -21.18
CA ASP A 139 13.00 22.14 -21.47
C ASP A 139 11.70 22.31 -22.26
N PHE A 140 10.87 23.23 -21.84
CA PHE A 140 9.57 23.51 -22.46
C PHE A 140 9.58 24.89 -23.11
N SER A 141 9.03 25.01 -24.32
CA SER A 141 8.89 26.31 -25.01
C SER A 141 7.80 27.19 -24.40
N ALA A 142 6.90 26.62 -23.63
CA ALA A 142 5.88 27.30 -22.84
C ALA A 142 5.56 26.45 -21.62
N ASP A 143 4.96 27.04 -20.58
CA ASP A 143 4.49 26.32 -19.41
C ASP A 143 3.47 25.24 -19.81
N PRO A 144 3.77 23.93 -19.59
CA PRO A 144 2.84 22.85 -19.92
C PRO A 144 1.68 22.71 -18.94
N LEU A 145 1.75 23.36 -17.77
CA LEU A 145 0.77 23.25 -16.68
C LEU A 145 0.35 24.65 -16.13
N PRO A 146 -0.06 25.57 -17.01
CA PRO A 146 -0.26 26.99 -16.63
C PRO A 146 -1.36 27.16 -15.58
N ASN A 147 -2.40 26.31 -15.59
CA ASN A 147 -3.48 26.39 -14.62
C ASN A 147 -3.04 25.90 -13.24
N LEU A 148 -2.24 24.83 -13.19
CA LEU A 148 -1.68 24.33 -11.92
C LEU A 148 -0.77 25.37 -11.29
N HIS A 149 0.16 25.92 -12.05
CA HIS A 149 1.12 26.92 -11.55
C HIS A 149 0.43 28.21 -11.13
N ARG A 150 -0.64 28.60 -11.83
CA ARG A 150 -1.46 29.75 -11.42
C ARG A 150 -2.16 29.52 -10.08
N LEU A 151 -2.56 28.28 -9.77
CA LEU A 151 -3.18 27.94 -8.47
C LEU A 151 -2.17 27.94 -7.32
N GLN A 152 -0.88 27.79 -7.59
CA GLN A 152 0.20 27.84 -6.57
C GLN A 152 0.51 29.28 -6.13
N GLY A 153 -0.51 30.01 -5.71
CA GLY A 153 -0.44 31.41 -5.34
C GLY A 153 -1.08 31.70 -3.99
N GLU A 154 -1.62 32.91 -3.83
CA GLU A 154 -2.32 33.30 -2.62
C GLU A 154 -3.51 32.38 -2.32
N ASN A 155 -3.72 32.08 -1.04
CA ASN A 155 -4.78 31.21 -0.52
C ASN A 155 -4.63 29.71 -0.92
N THR A 156 -3.45 29.30 -1.36
CA THR A 156 -3.17 27.91 -1.70
C THR A 156 -2.04 27.36 -0.85
N THR A 157 -2.24 26.18 -0.27
CA THR A 157 -1.16 25.39 0.33
C THR A 157 -0.78 24.29 -0.65
N TYR A 158 0.49 24.19 -0.99
CA TYR A 158 1.00 23.17 -1.91
C TYR A 158 2.28 22.52 -1.39
N GLY A 159 2.58 21.34 -1.89
CA GLY A 159 3.76 20.58 -1.47
C GLY A 159 3.85 19.24 -2.21
N ARG A 160 4.77 18.40 -1.76
CA ARG A 160 4.91 17.04 -2.28
C ARG A 160 4.12 16.08 -1.43
N PHE A 161 3.30 15.28 -2.07
CA PHE A 161 2.61 14.17 -1.45
C PHE A 161 3.26 12.86 -1.89
N TYR A 162 3.62 12.02 -0.93
CA TYR A 162 4.26 10.73 -1.18
C TYR A 162 3.25 9.62 -0.97
N THR A 163 3.16 8.73 -1.94
CA THR A 163 2.33 7.53 -1.88
C THR A 163 3.19 6.28 -1.87
N ILE A 164 2.67 5.19 -1.33
CA ILE A 164 3.38 3.90 -1.28
C ILE A 164 3.32 3.15 -2.61
N THR A 165 2.48 3.57 -3.54
CA THR A 165 2.26 2.86 -4.80
C THR A 165 3.12 3.41 -5.92
N CYS A 166 3.54 2.53 -6.82
CA CYS A 166 4.28 2.87 -8.02
C CYS A 166 3.81 1.97 -9.17
N GLY A 167 3.43 2.58 -10.29
CA GLY A 167 3.03 1.85 -11.48
C GLY A 167 1.67 1.18 -11.39
N GLY A 168 0.72 1.81 -10.72
CA GLY A 168 -0.64 1.33 -10.45
C GLY A 168 -0.96 1.32 -8.96
N GLY A 169 -2.17 0.90 -8.61
CA GLY A 169 -2.59 0.81 -7.21
C GLY A 169 -3.35 2.03 -6.70
N THR A 170 -4.02 2.77 -7.57
CA THR A 170 -4.87 3.93 -7.26
C THR A 170 -5.81 3.67 -6.09
N GLY A 171 -6.49 2.51 -6.08
CA GLY A 171 -7.40 2.15 -4.99
C GLY A 171 -6.72 2.04 -3.62
N GLN A 172 -5.42 1.78 -3.58
CA GLN A 172 -4.63 1.80 -2.33
C GLN A 172 -4.43 3.24 -1.85
N VAL A 173 -4.06 4.15 -2.76
CA VAL A 173 -3.90 5.57 -2.43
C VAL A 173 -5.22 6.20 -1.99
N GLU A 174 -6.33 5.82 -2.63
CA GLU A 174 -7.67 6.24 -2.24
C GLU A 174 -7.97 5.82 -0.80
N LEU A 175 -7.70 4.55 -0.45
CA LEU A 175 -7.93 4.05 0.90
C LEU A 175 -7.07 4.79 1.93
N GLU A 176 -5.77 4.96 1.69
CA GLU A 176 -4.90 5.75 2.57
C GLU A 176 -5.41 7.18 2.76
N THR A 177 -5.86 7.79 1.67
CA THR A 177 -6.35 9.17 1.70
C THR A 177 -7.66 9.30 2.49
N PHE A 178 -8.63 8.40 2.27
CA PHE A 178 -9.92 8.48 2.95
C PHE A 178 -9.87 8.03 4.40
N THR A 179 -8.91 7.19 4.76
CA THR A 179 -8.83 6.61 6.11
C THR A 179 -7.70 7.17 6.96
N GLY A 180 -6.66 7.71 6.35
CA GLY A 180 -5.41 8.06 7.02
C GLY A 180 -4.60 6.84 7.52
N VAL A 181 -4.99 5.63 7.13
CA VAL A 181 -4.30 4.39 7.52
C VAL A 181 -3.23 4.07 6.49
N SER A 182 -1.99 3.93 6.92
CA SER A 182 -0.91 3.50 6.03
C SER A 182 -1.04 2.04 5.64
N LEU A 183 -1.09 1.79 4.35
CA LEU A 183 -1.16 0.43 3.81
C LEU A 183 0.18 -0.31 3.85
N GLU A 184 1.28 0.40 4.06
CA GLU A 184 2.56 -0.24 4.33
C GLU A 184 2.47 -1.11 5.59
N GLU A 185 1.74 -0.64 6.60
CA GLU A 185 1.48 -1.36 7.85
C GLU A 185 0.53 -2.56 7.64
N LEU A 186 -0.36 -2.49 6.66
CA LEU A 186 -1.30 -3.56 6.33
C LEU A 186 -0.75 -4.57 5.31
N GLY A 187 0.52 -4.46 4.92
CA GLY A 187 1.13 -5.39 3.96
C GLY A 187 0.68 -5.23 2.51
N GLY A 188 0.14 -4.08 2.14
CA GLY A 188 -0.20 -3.76 0.75
C GLY A 188 -1.40 -4.50 0.14
N ILE A 189 -2.29 -5.08 0.97
CA ILE A 189 -3.41 -5.94 0.54
C ILE A 189 -4.72 -5.16 0.33
N ALA A 190 -4.70 -3.85 0.43
CA ALA A 190 -5.89 -3.02 0.57
C ALA A 190 -6.96 -3.17 -0.51
N THR A 191 -6.59 -3.50 -1.74
CA THR A 191 -7.57 -3.70 -2.82
C THR A 191 -8.33 -5.01 -2.72
N ALA A 192 -7.88 -5.92 -1.87
CA ALA A 192 -8.49 -7.23 -1.61
C ALA A 192 -9.10 -7.33 -0.20
N LEU A 193 -9.18 -6.22 0.53
CA LEU A 193 -9.82 -6.21 1.84
C LEU A 193 -11.31 -6.49 1.69
N GLU A 194 -11.84 -7.30 2.61
CA GLU A 194 -13.29 -7.47 2.73
C GLU A 194 -13.95 -6.15 3.09
N PRO A 195 -15.12 -5.83 2.51
CA PRO A 195 -15.81 -4.56 2.74
C PRO A 195 -16.02 -4.21 4.22
N GLU A 196 -16.24 -5.20 5.06
CA GLU A 196 -16.46 -5.03 6.50
C GLU A 196 -15.24 -4.45 7.24
N LEU A 197 -14.05 -4.61 6.70
CA LEU A 197 -12.84 -4.00 7.27
C LEU A 197 -12.85 -2.47 7.11
N TYR A 198 -13.50 -1.96 6.08
CA TYR A 198 -13.66 -0.51 5.90
C TYR A 198 -14.53 0.12 6.97
N ASP A 199 -15.53 -0.61 7.52
CA ASP A 199 -16.34 -0.15 8.64
C ASP A 199 -15.52 0.06 9.92
N ALA A 200 -14.49 -0.76 10.11
CA ALA A 200 -13.60 -0.68 11.27
C ALA A 200 -12.51 0.40 11.14
N MET A 201 -12.28 0.93 9.95
CA MET A 201 -11.27 1.97 9.72
C MET A 201 -11.84 3.37 10.02
N PRO A 202 -11.01 4.33 10.46
CA PRO A 202 -11.41 5.73 10.45
C PRO A 202 -11.75 6.15 9.02
N SER A 203 -12.65 7.12 8.86
CA SER A 203 -13.01 7.64 7.54
C SER A 203 -13.30 9.13 7.60
N TYR A 204 -12.57 9.92 6.82
CA TYR A 204 -12.87 11.34 6.63
C TYR A 204 -14.27 11.56 6.08
N VAL A 205 -14.75 10.66 5.22
CA VAL A 205 -16.09 10.72 4.63
C VAL A 205 -17.16 10.60 5.71
N ARG A 206 -17.01 9.65 6.64
CA ARG A 206 -17.93 9.52 7.79
C ARG A 206 -17.88 10.75 8.68
N VAL A 207 -16.70 11.26 8.98
CA VAL A 207 -16.57 12.49 9.80
C VAL A 207 -17.28 13.66 9.15
N LEU A 208 -17.14 13.86 7.84
CA LEU A 208 -17.86 14.91 7.13
C LEU A 208 -19.37 14.71 7.18
N LYS A 209 -19.85 13.50 6.96
CA LYS A 209 -21.25 13.15 7.05
C LYS A 209 -21.84 13.40 8.45
N GLU A 210 -21.12 13.03 9.51
CA GLU A 210 -21.49 13.30 10.90
C GLU A 210 -21.56 14.80 11.22
N ASN A 211 -20.82 15.63 10.48
CA ASN A 211 -20.86 17.10 10.54
C ASN A 211 -21.87 17.73 9.56
N GLY A 212 -22.80 16.96 9.02
CA GLY A 212 -23.92 17.44 8.22
C GLY A 212 -23.61 17.64 6.73
N TYR A 213 -22.47 17.20 6.24
CA TYR A 213 -22.19 17.20 4.81
C TYR A 213 -22.94 16.05 4.10
N ARG A 214 -23.40 16.33 2.91
CA ARG A 214 -23.75 15.29 1.95
C ARG A 214 -22.48 14.86 1.23
N THR A 215 -22.19 13.57 1.22
CA THR A 215 -20.95 13.00 0.70
C THR A 215 -21.21 12.26 -0.62
N ILE A 216 -20.59 12.73 -1.70
CA ILE A 216 -20.77 12.17 -3.04
C ILE A 216 -19.39 11.81 -3.58
N SER A 217 -19.23 10.61 -4.10
CA SER A 217 -18.06 10.19 -4.86
C SER A 217 -18.41 10.04 -6.34
N PHE A 218 -17.48 10.46 -7.17
CA PHE A 218 -17.52 10.26 -8.60
C PHE A 218 -16.24 9.57 -9.08
N HIS A 219 -16.38 8.57 -9.96
CA HIS A 219 -15.25 7.92 -10.60
C HIS A 219 -15.57 7.60 -12.06
N GLY A 220 -14.76 8.11 -12.98
CA GLY A 220 -14.96 8.01 -14.44
C GLY A 220 -14.66 6.63 -15.05
N HIS A 221 -14.65 5.56 -14.26
CA HIS A 221 -14.43 4.18 -14.71
C HIS A 221 -15.55 3.27 -14.20
N THR A 222 -15.48 1.95 -14.51
CA THR A 222 -16.46 0.98 -14.04
C THR A 222 -16.46 0.82 -12.53
N ALA A 223 -17.61 0.46 -11.99
CA ALA A 223 -17.85 0.30 -10.57
C ALA A 223 -16.97 -0.79 -9.93
N GLU A 224 -16.70 -1.86 -10.67
CA GLU A 224 -15.99 -3.05 -10.20
C GLU A 224 -14.48 -2.82 -10.03
N LEU A 225 -13.93 -1.79 -10.70
CA LEU A 225 -12.50 -1.51 -10.60
C LEU A 225 -12.12 -1.17 -9.16
N TYR A 226 -11.23 -1.98 -8.56
CA TYR A 226 -10.85 -1.94 -7.14
C TYR A 226 -12.01 -2.17 -6.16
N ASN A 227 -13.11 -2.79 -6.62
CA ASN A 227 -14.34 -3.04 -5.82
C ASN A 227 -14.91 -1.76 -5.20
N ARG A 228 -14.84 -0.63 -5.91
CA ARG A 228 -15.32 0.66 -5.38
C ARG A 228 -16.81 0.67 -5.10
N ASP A 229 -17.59 -0.01 -5.92
CA ASP A 229 -19.03 -0.22 -5.72
C ASP A 229 -19.36 -0.84 -4.37
N ARG A 230 -18.51 -1.74 -3.89
CA ARG A 230 -18.65 -2.43 -2.61
C ARG A 230 -18.03 -1.64 -1.46
N ASN A 231 -16.86 -1.04 -1.67
CA ASN A 231 -16.03 -0.47 -0.60
C ASN A 231 -16.43 0.97 -0.23
N TYR A 232 -16.83 1.80 -1.21
CA TYR A 232 -17.13 3.20 -0.96
C TYR A 232 -18.35 3.44 -0.06
N PRO A 233 -19.45 2.65 -0.14
CA PRO A 233 -20.52 2.74 0.85
C PRO A 233 -20.04 2.51 2.29
N HIS A 234 -19.09 1.59 2.50
CA HIS A 234 -18.52 1.33 3.83
C HIS A 234 -17.59 2.46 4.31
N LEU A 235 -17.02 3.26 3.41
CA LEU A 235 -16.33 4.50 3.78
C LEU A 235 -17.27 5.62 4.22
N GLY A 236 -18.57 5.51 3.91
CA GLY A 236 -19.60 6.42 4.37
C GLY A 236 -20.17 7.36 3.31
N PHE A 237 -19.84 7.17 2.02
CA PHE A 237 -20.44 7.98 0.95
C PHE A 237 -21.96 7.79 0.89
N ASP A 238 -22.70 8.90 0.77
CA ASP A 238 -24.16 8.88 0.57
C ASP A 238 -24.53 8.48 -0.84
N GLN A 239 -23.67 8.81 -1.80
CA GLN A 239 -23.86 8.50 -3.21
C GLN A 239 -22.52 8.21 -3.87
N VAL A 240 -22.48 7.15 -4.66
CA VAL A 240 -21.30 6.76 -5.44
C VAL A 240 -21.72 6.68 -6.90
N LEU A 241 -21.06 7.45 -7.74
CA LEU A 241 -21.37 7.59 -9.17
C LEU A 241 -20.18 7.09 -9.99
N PHE A 242 -20.48 6.28 -10.99
CA PHE A 242 -19.50 5.73 -11.91
C PHE A 242 -19.77 6.19 -13.35
N GLN A 243 -18.97 5.74 -14.30
CA GLN A 243 -19.04 6.16 -15.70
C GLN A 243 -20.44 6.07 -16.32
N ASP A 244 -21.25 5.10 -15.92
CA ASP A 244 -22.61 4.88 -16.41
C ASP A 244 -23.60 5.99 -15.98
N ALA A 245 -23.30 6.69 -14.90
CA ALA A 245 -24.10 7.84 -14.46
C ALA A 245 -23.95 9.06 -15.37
N PHE A 246 -22.96 9.10 -16.26
CA PHE A 246 -22.59 10.26 -17.08
C PHE A 246 -22.54 9.95 -18.58
N ALA A 247 -23.08 8.82 -19.01
CA ALA A 247 -22.92 8.30 -20.37
C ALA A 247 -23.54 9.20 -21.47
N GLU A 248 -24.48 10.08 -21.12
CA GLU A 248 -25.14 10.93 -22.11
C GLU A 248 -24.29 12.18 -22.44
N GLY A 249 -23.68 12.17 -23.62
CA GLY A 249 -22.85 13.28 -24.09
C GLY A 249 -21.37 13.28 -23.67
N ALA A 250 -20.94 12.27 -22.95
CA ALA A 250 -19.55 12.15 -22.53
C ALA A 250 -18.63 11.79 -23.69
N THR A 251 -17.45 12.38 -23.73
CA THR A 251 -16.39 12.05 -24.68
C THR A 251 -15.34 11.15 -24.03
N TYR A 252 -14.64 10.39 -24.87
CA TYR A 252 -13.67 9.40 -24.43
C TYR A 252 -12.34 9.62 -25.13
N ALA A 253 -11.26 9.58 -24.38
CA ALA A 253 -9.89 9.57 -24.87
C ALA A 253 -9.23 8.24 -24.51
N GLY A 254 -8.77 7.47 -25.52
CA GLY A 254 -8.10 6.19 -25.27
C GLY A 254 -8.98 5.12 -24.60
N GLY A 255 -10.31 5.23 -24.68
CA GLY A 255 -11.26 4.31 -24.05
C GLY A 255 -11.67 4.69 -22.62
N TYR A 256 -11.19 5.82 -22.11
CA TYR A 256 -11.54 6.37 -20.81
C TYR A 256 -12.28 7.70 -20.95
N PHE A 257 -13.07 8.08 -19.95
CA PHE A 257 -13.62 9.42 -19.87
C PHE A 257 -12.50 10.45 -19.97
N ASP A 258 -12.71 11.46 -20.82
CA ASP A 258 -11.78 12.58 -20.85
C ASP A 258 -11.98 13.52 -19.64
N ASP A 259 -10.97 14.34 -19.39
CA ASP A 259 -10.96 15.23 -18.22
C ASP A 259 -12.06 16.31 -18.32
N ASP A 260 -12.39 16.79 -19.52
CA ASP A 260 -13.45 17.77 -19.72
C ASP A 260 -14.83 17.17 -19.40
N SER A 261 -15.10 15.95 -19.83
CA SER A 261 -16.33 15.24 -19.49
C SER A 261 -16.43 14.96 -18.00
N SER A 262 -15.32 14.59 -17.37
CA SER A 262 -15.25 14.36 -15.93
C SER A 262 -15.50 15.65 -15.15
N ALA A 263 -14.90 16.77 -15.53
CA ALA A 263 -15.07 18.07 -14.88
C ALA A 263 -16.49 18.63 -15.05
N ASN A 264 -17.13 18.41 -16.20
CA ASN A 264 -18.50 18.87 -16.47
C ASN A 264 -19.57 18.03 -15.75
N ALA A 265 -19.21 16.86 -15.23
CA ALA A 265 -20.11 15.96 -14.54
C ALA A 265 -20.29 16.31 -13.03
N ILE A 266 -19.42 17.14 -12.50
CA ILE A 266 -19.38 17.59 -11.08
C ILE A 266 -20.05 18.96 -10.96
#